data_cae0db534b4715bb30eaf7650988bffe
#
_entry.id   cae0db534b4715bb30eaf7650988bffe
#
_cell.length_a   1.000
_cell.length_b   1.000
_cell.length_c   1.000
_cell.angle_alpha   90.00
_cell.angle_beta   90.00
_cell.angle_gamma   90.00
#
_symmetry.space_group_name_H-M   'P 1'
#
loop_
_entity.id
_entity.type
_entity.pdbx_description
1 polymer ?
#
loop_
_entity_poly.entity_id
_entity_poly.type
_entity_poly.pdbx_seq_one_letter_code
_entity_poly.pdbx_strand_id
1 'polypeptide(L)'
;KEGAFITKCTSQLMRDLGCMQSPQNAFILNLGLESLEVRMKRHCDNGLAVAQFLQQHEKVTYVNYCGLEGDKYHALAEKYLPNGSCGVVSFGVKGGRKAAENFMKHLKIAAIETHVADARTCCLHPASATHRQMNDEELEACGVKPDLIRYSCGLENAEDLIADLAQALDQI
;
A
#
# COMPACT_ATOMS: atom_id res chain seq x y z
N LYS A 1 -20.73 2.35 27.81
CA LYS A 1 -20.31 1.35 28.82
C LYS A 1 -19.10 0.63 28.22
N GLU A 2 -17.96 0.73 28.88
CA GLU A 2 -16.65 0.37 28.31
C GLU A 2 -16.58 -1.07 27.78
N GLY A 3 -17.06 -2.05 28.38
CA GLY A 3 -16.97 -3.45 27.90
C GLY A 3 -18.04 -3.88 26.86
N ALA A 4 -18.92 -3.00 26.39
CA ALA A 4 -20.08 -3.42 25.61
C ALA A 4 -19.73 -4.15 24.30
N PHE A 5 -18.73 -3.69 23.57
CA PHE A 5 -18.29 -4.31 22.33
C PHE A 5 -17.73 -5.72 22.54
N ILE A 6 -16.77 -5.87 23.47
CA ILE A 6 -16.17 -7.18 23.79
C ILE A 6 -17.21 -8.14 24.33
N THR A 7 -18.09 -7.68 25.22
CA THR A 7 -19.19 -8.51 25.76
C THR A 7 -20.12 -8.99 24.64
N LYS A 8 -20.49 -8.12 23.70
CA LYS A 8 -21.32 -8.49 22.55
C LYS A 8 -20.64 -9.55 21.69
N CYS A 9 -19.34 -9.36 21.38
CA CYS A 9 -18.57 -10.30 20.59
C CYS A 9 -18.42 -11.67 21.27
N THR A 10 -18.03 -11.70 22.53
CA THR A 10 -17.70 -12.96 23.24
C THR A 10 -18.92 -13.69 23.77
N SER A 11 -19.80 -12.98 24.47
CA SER A 11 -20.92 -13.60 25.19
C SER A 11 -22.15 -13.85 24.33
N GLN A 12 -22.21 -13.31 23.13
CA GLN A 12 -23.30 -13.53 22.20
C GLN A 12 -22.80 -14.06 20.86
N LEU A 13 -22.08 -13.26 20.06
CA LEU A 13 -21.74 -13.66 18.69
C LEU A 13 -20.84 -14.90 18.65
N MET A 14 -19.73 -14.90 19.36
CA MET A 14 -18.81 -16.02 19.37
C MET A 14 -19.44 -17.27 20.02
N ARG A 15 -20.18 -17.10 21.12
CA ARG A 15 -20.89 -18.17 21.77
C ARG A 15 -21.93 -18.83 20.85
N ASP A 16 -22.74 -18.02 20.17
CA ASP A 16 -23.90 -18.51 19.44
C ASP A 16 -23.52 -19.00 18.02
N LEU A 17 -22.52 -18.37 17.37
CA LEU A 17 -22.03 -18.74 16.04
C LEU A 17 -20.86 -19.74 16.06
N GLY A 18 -20.20 -19.91 17.20
CA GLY A 18 -19.09 -20.83 17.36
C GLY A 18 -17.81 -20.41 16.62
N CYS A 19 -17.70 -19.12 16.24
CA CYS A 19 -16.55 -18.62 15.52
C CYS A 19 -15.31 -18.61 16.43
N MET A 20 -14.37 -19.51 16.14
CA MET A 20 -13.06 -19.52 16.80
C MET A 20 -11.97 -19.94 15.83
N GLN A 21 -10.77 -19.51 16.11
CA GLN A 21 -9.60 -19.85 15.30
C GLN A 21 -9.15 -21.27 15.60
N SER A 22 -8.80 -22.03 14.56
CA SER A 22 -8.20 -23.34 14.77
C SER A 22 -6.80 -23.19 15.39
N PRO A 23 -6.32 -24.20 16.15
CA PRO A 23 -4.98 -24.15 16.73
C PRO A 23 -3.88 -23.97 15.68
N GLN A 24 -4.01 -24.56 14.50
CA GLN A 24 -3.04 -24.40 13.41
C GLN A 24 -3.03 -22.97 12.86
N ASN A 25 -4.20 -22.35 12.66
CA ASN A 25 -4.27 -20.97 12.22
C ASN A 25 -3.71 -20.01 13.28
N ALA A 26 -3.96 -20.28 14.56
CA ALA A 26 -3.38 -19.51 15.65
C ALA A 26 -1.85 -19.62 15.69
N PHE A 27 -1.29 -20.81 15.44
CA PHE A 27 0.14 -21.02 15.31
C PHE A 27 0.75 -20.22 14.15
N ILE A 28 0.14 -20.29 12.96
CA ILE A 28 0.61 -19.53 11.77
C ILE A 28 0.56 -18.02 12.03
N LEU A 29 -0.51 -17.53 12.66
CA LEU A 29 -0.61 -16.12 13.01
C LEU A 29 0.50 -15.70 13.99
N ASN A 30 0.72 -16.50 15.03
CA ASN A 30 1.77 -16.25 16.03
C ASN A 30 3.16 -16.24 15.39
N LEU A 31 3.45 -17.19 14.50
CA LEU A 31 4.70 -17.24 13.73
C LEU A 31 4.89 -15.96 12.88
N GLY A 32 3.81 -15.46 12.27
CA GLY A 32 3.82 -14.19 11.55
C GLY A 32 4.12 -12.99 12.46
N LEU A 33 3.66 -13.00 13.70
CA LEU A 33 3.92 -11.92 14.67
C LEU A 33 5.38 -11.89 15.12
N GLU A 34 6.05 -13.02 15.25
CA GLU A 34 7.44 -13.10 15.70
C GLU A 34 8.41 -12.34 14.80
N SER A 35 8.11 -12.22 13.51
CA SER A 35 8.94 -11.48 12.53
C SER A 35 8.37 -10.11 12.15
N LEU A 36 7.28 -9.67 12.78
CA LEU A 36 6.53 -8.48 12.35
C LEU A 36 7.37 -7.19 12.42
N GLU A 37 8.13 -6.99 13.50
CA GLU A 37 8.96 -5.80 13.67
C GLU A 37 10.00 -5.67 12.54
N VAL A 38 10.72 -6.75 12.25
CA VAL A 38 11.76 -6.77 11.21
C VAL A 38 11.17 -6.50 9.83
N ARG A 39 10.01 -7.12 9.54
CA ARG A 39 9.31 -6.90 8.27
C ARG A 39 8.81 -5.47 8.15
N MET A 40 8.17 -4.93 9.20
CA MET A 40 7.62 -3.57 9.16
C MET A 40 8.72 -2.52 9.00
N LYS A 41 9.88 -2.72 9.64
CA LYS A 41 11.02 -1.82 9.40
C LYS A 41 11.42 -1.83 7.92
N ARG A 42 11.56 -3.00 7.30
CA ARG A 42 11.93 -3.11 5.88
C ARG A 42 10.85 -2.48 4.97
N HIS A 43 9.57 -2.71 5.24
CA HIS A 43 8.48 -2.08 4.49
C HIS A 43 8.56 -0.54 4.55
N CYS A 44 8.81 0.01 5.73
CA CYS A 44 8.92 1.46 5.91
C CYS A 44 10.15 2.04 5.21
N ASP A 45 11.29 1.39 5.33
CA ASP A 45 12.55 1.80 4.68
C ASP A 45 12.37 1.81 3.14
N ASN A 46 11.79 0.73 2.59
CA ASN A 46 11.50 0.63 1.16
C ASN A 46 10.46 1.66 0.71
N GLY A 47 9.40 1.86 1.50
CA GLY A 47 8.37 2.86 1.21
C GLY A 47 8.94 4.28 1.11
N LEU A 48 9.82 4.65 2.03
CA LEU A 48 10.48 5.95 2.02
C LEU A 48 11.42 6.10 0.80
N ALA A 49 12.27 5.10 0.54
CA ALA A 49 13.20 5.13 -0.60
C ALA A 49 12.45 5.24 -1.94
N VAL A 50 11.41 4.44 -2.13
CA VAL A 50 10.54 4.50 -3.32
C VAL A 50 9.83 5.85 -3.45
N ALA A 51 9.28 6.38 -2.35
CA ALA A 51 8.59 7.67 -2.37
C ALA A 51 9.53 8.82 -2.74
N GLN A 52 10.76 8.82 -2.20
CA GLN A 52 11.79 9.81 -2.54
C GLN A 52 12.22 9.74 -4.02
N PHE A 53 12.40 8.54 -4.56
CA PHE A 53 12.68 8.33 -5.98
C PHE A 53 11.54 8.87 -6.86
N LEU A 54 10.31 8.48 -6.57
CA LEU A 54 9.14 8.91 -7.34
C LEU A 54 8.92 10.43 -7.29
N GLN A 55 9.18 11.07 -6.15
CA GLN A 55 9.05 12.53 -6.00
C GLN A 55 9.97 13.32 -6.92
N GLN A 56 11.13 12.76 -7.27
CA GLN A 56 12.12 13.39 -8.12
C GLN A 56 11.97 13.03 -9.60
N HIS A 57 11.11 12.07 -9.94
CA HIS A 57 10.99 11.55 -11.29
C HIS A 57 10.10 12.43 -12.17
N GLU A 58 10.61 12.85 -13.33
CA GLU A 58 9.94 13.81 -14.24
C GLU A 58 8.57 13.35 -14.76
N LYS A 59 8.31 12.05 -14.86
CA LYS A 59 7.04 11.48 -15.34
C LYS A 59 6.00 11.27 -14.24
N VAL A 60 6.35 11.54 -12.99
CA VAL A 60 5.44 11.49 -11.84
C VAL A 60 4.83 12.86 -11.60
N THR A 61 3.51 12.91 -11.38
CA THR A 61 2.76 14.17 -11.20
C THR A 61 2.58 14.54 -9.73
N TYR A 62 2.46 13.56 -8.87
CA TYR A 62 2.37 13.72 -7.41
C TYR A 62 2.74 12.41 -6.71
N VAL A 63 3.15 12.51 -5.46
CA VAL A 63 3.37 11.37 -4.56
C VAL A 63 2.67 11.68 -3.25
N ASN A 64 1.88 10.73 -2.73
CA ASN A 64 1.29 10.78 -1.40
C ASN A 64 1.99 9.74 -0.52
N TYR A 65 2.78 10.22 0.40
CA TYR A 65 3.45 9.40 1.41
C TYR A 65 3.82 10.26 2.61
N CYS A 66 3.20 10.01 3.73
CA CYS A 66 3.33 10.86 4.92
C CYS A 66 4.74 10.89 5.55
N GLY A 67 5.64 9.98 5.14
CA GLY A 67 7.05 10.01 5.53
C GLY A 67 7.92 10.98 4.74
N LEU A 68 7.40 11.60 3.67
CA LEU A 68 8.14 12.61 2.92
C LEU A 68 8.08 13.97 3.64
N GLU A 69 9.22 14.64 3.74
CA GLU A 69 9.26 16.05 4.16
C GLU A 69 8.40 16.90 3.19
N GLY A 70 7.52 17.70 3.73
CA GLY A 70 6.59 18.52 2.94
C GLY A 70 5.26 17.86 2.59
N ASP A 71 5.04 16.58 2.88
CA ASP A 71 3.70 16.00 2.84
C ASP A 71 2.81 16.66 3.92
N LYS A 72 1.55 16.94 3.57
CA LYS A 72 0.60 17.63 4.47
C LYS A 72 0.35 16.90 5.79
N TYR A 73 0.64 15.62 5.86
CA TYR A 73 0.47 14.80 7.05
C TYR A 73 1.79 14.40 7.72
N HIS A 74 2.93 14.92 7.25
CA HIS A 74 4.25 14.57 7.78
C HIS A 74 4.35 14.78 9.29
N ALA A 75 3.97 15.94 9.80
CA ALA A 75 4.01 16.25 11.23
C ALA A 75 3.12 15.32 12.08
N LEU A 76 1.99 14.84 11.50
CA LEU A 76 1.15 13.84 12.18
C LEU A 76 1.80 12.45 12.14
N ALA A 77 2.48 12.12 11.05
CA ALA A 77 3.23 10.87 10.93
C ALA A 77 4.37 10.82 11.96
N GLU A 78 5.16 11.86 12.10
CA GLU A 78 6.19 11.94 13.14
C GLU A 78 5.61 11.75 14.56
N LYS A 79 4.46 12.34 14.83
CA LYS A 79 3.80 12.25 16.14
C LYS A 79 3.24 10.86 16.44
N TYR A 80 2.59 10.23 15.47
CA TYR A 80 1.82 8.99 15.69
C TYR A 80 2.49 7.72 15.16
N LEU A 81 3.45 7.86 14.28
CA LEU A 81 4.19 6.77 13.63
C LEU A 81 5.71 6.96 13.77
N PRO A 82 6.25 7.13 14.99
CA PRO A 82 7.65 7.51 15.21
C PRO A 82 8.65 6.46 14.69
N ASN A 83 8.22 5.22 14.48
CA ASN A 83 9.07 4.11 14.05
C ASN A 83 8.99 3.81 12.55
N GLY A 84 8.29 4.64 11.77
CA GLY A 84 8.15 4.50 10.32
C GLY A 84 6.71 4.72 9.83
N SER A 85 6.59 5.16 8.58
CA SER A 85 5.34 5.68 8.02
C SER A 85 4.59 4.69 7.13
N CYS A 86 4.90 3.41 7.14
CA CYS A 86 4.36 2.32 6.33
C CYS A 86 5.12 2.05 5.01
N GLY A 87 4.73 0.96 4.33
CA GLY A 87 5.27 0.58 3.02
C GLY A 87 4.38 0.96 1.84
N VAL A 88 3.28 1.68 2.05
CA VAL A 88 2.32 2.00 0.98
C VAL A 88 2.54 3.42 0.48
N VAL A 89 2.85 3.55 -0.80
CA VAL A 89 3.02 4.80 -1.52
C VAL A 89 1.93 4.89 -2.59
N SER A 90 1.29 6.04 -2.75
CA SER A 90 0.44 6.29 -3.90
C SER A 90 0.96 7.49 -4.71
N PHE A 91 0.89 7.36 -6.02
CA PHE A 91 1.41 8.39 -6.93
C PHE A 91 0.61 8.42 -8.23
N GLY A 92 0.73 9.53 -8.95
CA GLY A 92 0.17 9.69 -10.28
C GLY A 92 1.25 9.82 -11.34
N VAL A 93 0.92 9.43 -12.57
CA VAL A 93 1.84 9.50 -13.72
C VAL A 93 1.34 10.47 -14.79
N LYS A 94 2.25 11.12 -15.51
CA LYS A 94 1.91 11.96 -16.65
C LYS A 94 1.25 11.11 -17.75
N GLY A 95 0.18 11.63 -18.36
CA GLY A 95 -0.57 10.95 -19.42
C GLY A 95 -1.83 10.23 -18.94
N GLY A 96 -2.19 10.37 -17.66
CA GLY A 96 -3.46 9.92 -17.10
C GLY A 96 -3.65 8.40 -17.09
N ARG A 97 -4.91 7.95 -17.15
CA ARG A 97 -5.30 6.52 -17.08
C ARG A 97 -4.51 5.63 -18.04
N LYS A 98 -4.34 6.05 -19.30
CA LYS A 98 -3.65 5.24 -20.31
C LYS A 98 -2.17 5.03 -20.00
N ALA A 99 -1.51 6.07 -19.52
CA ALA A 99 -0.11 5.97 -19.09
C ALA A 99 0.04 5.07 -17.87
N ALA A 100 -0.86 5.17 -16.89
CA ALA A 100 -0.89 4.30 -15.73
C ALA A 100 -1.11 2.82 -16.12
N GLU A 101 -2.04 2.54 -17.02
CA GLU A 101 -2.26 1.18 -17.54
C GLU A 101 -1.03 0.64 -18.30
N ASN A 102 -0.33 1.51 -19.04
CA ASN A 102 0.90 1.11 -19.75
C ASN A 102 2.04 0.85 -18.77
N PHE A 103 2.23 1.73 -17.78
CA PHE A 103 3.19 1.53 -16.69
C PHE A 103 3.01 0.16 -16.01
N MET A 104 1.78 -0.20 -15.63
CA MET A 104 1.47 -1.47 -14.99
C MET A 104 1.92 -2.70 -15.79
N LYS A 105 1.88 -2.64 -17.12
CA LYS A 105 2.28 -3.75 -18.00
C LYS A 105 3.78 -3.97 -18.06
N HIS A 106 4.58 -3.00 -17.65
CA HIS A 106 6.04 -3.04 -17.74
C HIS A 106 6.72 -3.37 -16.42
N LEU A 107 5.95 -3.50 -15.32
CA LEU A 107 6.50 -3.97 -14.04
C LEU A 107 6.99 -5.42 -14.17
N LYS A 108 8.16 -5.70 -13.60
CA LYS A 108 8.82 -7.01 -13.64
C LYS A 108 8.92 -7.68 -12.27
N ILE A 109 9.05 -6.86 -11.21
CA ILE A 109 9.18 -7.32 -9.82
C ILE A 109 7.85 -7.16 -9.10
N ALA A 110 7.25 -5.98 -9.16
CA ALA A 110 6.01 -5.71 -8.47
C ALA A 110 4.84 -6.53 -9.07
N ALA A 111 4.22 -7.35 -8.24
CA ALA A 111 3.04 -8.13 -8.62
C ALA A 111 1.80 -7.23 -8.75
N ILE A 112 0.98 -7.47 -9.78
CA ILE A 112 -0.30 -6.74 -9.95
C ILE A 112 -1.35 -7.41 -9.08
N GLU A 113 -1.48 -6.93 -7.85
CA GLU A 113 -2.35 -7.51 -6.83
C GLU A 113 -2.94 -6.41 -5.92
N THR A 114 -4.01 -6.76 -5.21
CA THR A 114 -4.68 -5.85 -4.27
C THR A 114 -4.10 -5.90 -2.86
N HIS A 115 -3.12 -6.76 -2.62
CA HIS A 115 -2.52 -6.97 -1.30
C HIS A 115 -1.79 -5.73 -0.77
N VAL A 116 -1.68 -5.66 0.55
CA VAL A 116 -0.94 -4.64 1.30
C VAL A 116 -0.11 -5.35 2.35
N ALA A 117 1.12 -4.90 2.54
CA ALA A 117 2.07 -5.48 3.50
C ALA A 117 2.38 -6.97 3.25
N ASP A 118 2.27 -7.44 2.01
CA ASP A 118 2.78 -8.73 1.59
C ASP A 118 4.32 -8.69 1.57
N ALA A 119 4.95 -9.84 1.75
CA ALA A 119 6.41 -9.95 1.62
C ALA A 119 6.90 -9.57 0.22
N ARG A 120 6.07 -9.75 -0.80
CA ARG A 120 6.29 -9.29 -2.18
C ARG A 120 5.72 -7.88 -2.37
N THR A 121 6.41 -7.10 -3.16
CA THR A 121 5.88 -5.80 -3.61
C THR A 121 4.67 -6.00 -4.51
N CYS A 122 3.59 -5.29 -4.18
CA CYS A 122 2.32 -5.33 -4.91
C CYS A 122 1.97 -3.95 -5.46
N CYS A 123 1.45 -3.92 -6.67
CA CYS A 123 1.07 -2.70 -7.36
C CYS A 123 -0.38 -2.80 -7.86
N LEU A 124 -1.13 -1.73 -7.69
CA LEU A 124 -2.53 -1.65 -8.10
C LEU A 124 -2.79 -0.32 -8.80
N HIS A 125 -3.45 -0.38 -9.95
CA HIS A 125 -4.09 0.76 -10.60
C HIS A 125 -5.60 0.69 -10.34
N PRO A 126 -6.16 1.46 -9.39
CA PRO A 126 -7.57 1.32 -8.99
C PRO A 126 -8.55 1.51 -10.14
N ALA A 127 -8.29 2.49 -11.00
CA ALA A 127 -9.18 2.83 -12.11
C ALA A 127 -9.39 1.70 -13.12
N SER A 128 -8.40 0.81 -13.33
CA SER A 128 -8.54 -0.36 -14.22
C SER A 128 -8.86 -1.67 -13.49
N ALA A 129 -8.81 -1.67 -12.16
CA ALA A 129 -9.01 -2.88 -11.34
C ALA A 129 -10.20 -2.76 -10.39
N THR A 130 -9.98 -2.32 -9.16
CA THR A 130 -10.99 -2.32 -8.09
C THR A 130 -12.14 -1.33 -8.32
N HIS A 131 -11.94 -0.29 -9.11
CA HIS A 131 -12.93 0.75 -9.43
C HIS A 131 -13.25 0.81 -10.94
N ARG A 132 -13.01 -0.26 -11.66
CA ARG A 132 -13.17 -0.33 -13.13
C ARG A 132 -14.57 -0.02 -13.65
N GLN A 133 -15.59 -0.13 -12.80
CA GLN A 133 -16.98 0.20 -13.13
C GLN A 133 -17.26 1.71 -13.10
N MET A 134 -16.33 2.52 -12.56
CA MET A 134 -16.49 3.97 -12.44
C MET A 134 -15.83 4.69 -13.62
N ASN A 135 -16.49 5.74 -14.12
CA ASN A 135 -15.87 6.66 -15.06
C ASN A 135 -14.92 7.64 -14.33
N ASP A 136 -14.20 8.47 -15.08
CA ASP A 136 -13.18 9.34 -14.50
C ASP A 136 -13.76 10.42 -13.59
N GLU A 137 -14.97 10.92 -13.87
CA GLU A 137 -15.65 11.91 -13.04
C GLU A 137 -16.08 11.31 -11.69
N GLU A 138 -16.61 10.09 -11.72
CA GLU A 138 -16.98 9.33 -10.52
C GLU A 138 -15.75 8.99 -9.67
N LEU A 139 -14.65 8.62 -10.29
CA LEU A 139 -13.37 8.37 -9.62
C LEU A 139 -12.87 9.62 -8.90
N GLU A 140 -12.82 10.75 -9.57
CA GLU A 140 -12.40 12.03 -8.97
C GLU A 140 -13.32 12.46 -7.83
N ALA A 141 -14.62 12.27 -7.97
CA ALA A 141 -15.60 12.58 -6.92
C ALA A 141 -15.39 11.75 -5.63
N CYS A 142 -14.87 10.53 -5.73
CA CYS A 142 -14.50 9.70 -4.57
C CYS A 142 -13.02 9.83 -4.16
N GLY A 143 -12.29 10.77 -4.75
CA GLY A 143 -10.88 11.07 -4.39
C GLY A 143 -9.84 10.14 -4.99
N VAL A 144 -10.22 9.33 -5.96
CA VAL A 144 -9.33 8.43 -6.70
C VAL A 144 -9.08 9.03 -8.07
N LYS A 145 -7.88 9.54 -8.33
CA LYS A 145 -7.55 10.06 -9.66
C LYS A 145 -7.41 8.93 -10.67
N PRO A 146 -7.79 9.15 -11.96
CA PRO A 146 -7.67 8.14 -13.00
C PRO A 146 -6.24 7.62 -13.25
N ASP A 147 -5.22 8.41 -12.91
CA ASP A 147 -3.80 8.09 -13.03
C ASP A 147 -3.18 7.54 -11.73
N LEU A 148 -3.99 7.37 -10.66
CA LEU A 148 -3.48 6.93 -9.37
C LEU A 148 -2.98 5.50 -9.42
N ILE A 149 -1.76 5.30 -8.97
CA ILE A 149 -1.13 4.00 -8.73
C ILE A 149 -0.88 3.85 -7.23
N ARG A 150 -1.28 2.71 -6.66
CA ARG A 150 -0.94 2.34 -5.29
C ARG A 150 0.14 1.28 -5.31
N TYR A 151 1.28 1.57 -4.70
CA TYR A 151 2.43 0.69 -4.63
C TYR A 151 2.65 0.29 -3.17
N SER A 152 2.58 -0.99 -2.87
CA SER A 152 2.82 -1.56 -1.55
C SER A 152 4.17 -2.27 -1.57
N CYS A 153 5.19 -1.60 -1.03
CA CYS A 153 6.55 -2.12 -0.99
C CYS A 153 6.63 -3.38 -0.13
N GLY A 154 7.21 -4.43 -0.68
CA GLY A 154 7.53 -5.67 0.01
C GLY A 154 8.90 -5.61 0.70
N LEU A 155 9.53 -6.77 0.82
CA LEU A 155 10.80 -6.98 1.53
C LEU A 155 12.01 -7.05 0.59
N GLU A 156 11.83 -6.87 -0.71
CA GLU A 156 12.87 -6.87 -1.72
C GLU A 156 13.91 -5.78 -1.44
N ASN A 157 15.01 -5.80 -2.16
CA ASN A 157 16.00 -4.73 -2.08
C ASN A 157 15.42 -3.43 -2.66
N ALA A 158 15.57 -2.32 -1.97
CA ALA A 158 15.05 -1.01 -2.40
C ALA A 158 15.57 -0.59 -3.78
N GLU A 159 16.84 -0.89 -4.08
CA GLU A 159 17.47 -0.57 -5.37
C GLU A 159 16.81 -1.34 -6.52
N ASP A 160 16.44 -2.60 -6.31
CA ASP A 160 15.76 -3.41 -7.31
C ASP A 160 14.34 -2.90 -7.57
N LEU A 161 13.63 -2.48 -6.51
CA LEU A 161 12.30 -1.87 -6.64
C LEU A 161 12.35 -0.54 -7.40
N ILE A 162 13.34 0.29 -7.11
CA ILE A 162 13.56 1.56 -7.81
C ILE A 162 13.92 1.31 -9.28
N ALA A 163 14.76 0.32 -9.57
CA ALA A 163 15.11 -0.04 -10.94
C ALA A 163 13.89 -0.56 -11.73
N ASP A 164 13.01 -1.35 -11.08
CA ASP A 164 11.77 -1.83 -11.70
C ASP A 164 10.80 -0.66 -12.00
N LEU A 165 10.65 0.27 -11.07
CA LEU A 165 9.85 1.47 -11.27
C LEU A 165 10.42 2.36 -12.39
N ALA A 166 11.73 2.60 -12.40
CA ALA A 166 12.40 3.43 -13.39
C ALA A 166 12.18 2.88 -14.81
N GLN A 167 12.48 1.60 -15.03
CA GLN A 167 12.32 0.98 -16.34
C GLN A 167 10.86 0.95 -16.80
N ALA A 168 9.89 0.82 -15.90
CA ALA A 168 8.47 0.88 -16.23
C ALA A 168 8.00 2.32 -16.55
N LEU A 169 8.51 3.32 -15.82
CA LEU A 169 8.26 4.73 -16.11
C LEU A 169 8.86 5.15 -17.46
N ASP A 170 9.98 4.59 -17.86
CA ASP A 170 10.60 4.89 -19.17
C ASP A 170 9.70 4.53 -20.36
N GLN A 171 8.73 3.62 -20.17
CA GLN A 171 7.82 3.15 -21.23
C GLN A 171 6.55 4.00 -21.39
N ILE A 172 6.38 5.07 -20.63
CA ILE A 172 5.20 5.95 -20.69
C ILE A 172 5.54 7.36 -21.10
#